data_8651d1936736481dfd64c58647999b55
#
_entry.id   8651d1936736481dfd64c58647999b55
#
_cell.length_a   1.000
_cell.length_b   1.000
_cell.length_c   1.000
_cell.angle_alpha   90.00
_cell.angle_beta   90.00
_cell.angle_gamma   90.00
#
_symmetry.space_group_name_H-M   'P 1'
#
loop_
_entity.id
_entity.type
_entity.pdbx_description
1 polymer ?
#
loop_
_entity_poly.entity_id
_entity_poly.type
_entity_poly.pdbx_seq_one_letter_code
_entity_poly.pdbx_strand_id
1 'polypeptide(L)'
;MTEQRVCDVAIIGGGIVGTSAALALRRMGFSVTLLERDRCGSRSSGVNYGGVRRQGRPLSQMALSQRAHDIWGRLPELIGTDGEYLRSGHLKIARSEADLASLEAYRERNRGFGMGLQMLSAAQLRLYYPWLGARAVGGSFCPEDGHANPRLVSPAFARAAVEMGADIREQARVDNMFHDGREFVLSSGTALQVRSKFLLNCAGAWACAVAASFGEAVPMVSSHPVMAVTEPLPMFMNLSLGVEGGGIYARQAPRGNCVIGGSQGYALDADRARPSREALSLVLQRTVELLPSLRHGHIIRSWSGTEGYLPDREPVVGPSSTTPGLFHGFGFAGAGFQIGPAVGEVLADLVQQGSTPTPIAAFSIARFTQVANPVFRR
;
A
#
# COMPACT_ATOMS: atom_id res chain seq x y z
N MET A 1 5.01 23.65 29.10
CA MET A 1 3.54 23.67 28.90
C MET A 1 3.22 22.73 27.75
N THR A 2 2.20 21.88 27.89
CA THR A 2 1.73 20.99 26.82
C THR A 2 1.03 21.81 25.74
N GLU A 3 1.46 21.69 24.50
CA GLU A 3 0.77 22.29 23.36
C GLU A 3 -0.59 21.63 23.15
N GLN A 4 -1.67 22.42 23.12
CA GLN A 4 -3.04 21.93 22.90
C GLN A 4 -3.46 22.22 21.48
N ARG A 5 -4.03 21.21 20.78
CA ARG A 5 -4.63 21.32 19.45
C ARG A 5 -6.05 20.78 19.47
N VAL A 6 -6.94 21.49 18.79
CA VAL A 6 -8.32 21.07 18.57
C VAL A 6 -8.57 21.05 17.06
N CYS A 7 -9.14 19.98 16.55
CA CYS A 7 -9.48 19.84 15.14
C CYS A 7 -10.76 18.99 14.96
N ASP A 8 -11.31 18.98 13.76
CA ASP A 8 -12.43 18.10 13.45
C ASP A 8 -11.96 16.64 13.37
N VAL A 9 -10.81 16.41 12.73
CA VAL A 9 -10.30 15.06 12.44
C VAL A 9 -8.83 14.95 12.86
N ALA A 10 -8.53 14.01 13.74
CA ALA A 10 -7.17 13.56 14.01
C ALA A 10 -6.85 12.31 13.17
N ILE A 11 -5.62 12.22 12.66
CA ILE A 11 -5.14 11.08 11.87
C ILE A 11 -3.87 10.51 12.51
N ILE A 12 -3.84 9.22 12.79
CA ILE A 12 -2.64 8.52 13.25
C ILE A 12 -2.00 7.81 12.06
N GLY A 13 -0.81 8.26 11.67
CA GLY A 13 0.03 7.67 10.61
C GLY A 13 0.08 8.49 9.32
N GLY A 14 1.30 8.93 8.96
CA GLY A 14 1.64 9.72 7.78
C GLY A 14 2.03 8.88 6.55
N GLY A 15 1.51 7.65 6.43
CA GLY A 15 1.60 6.85 5.21
C GLY A 15 0.69 7.39 4.10
N ILE A 16 0.70 6.74 2.93
CA ILE A 16 -0.08 7.18 1.76
C ILE A 16 -1.58 7.30 2.06
N VAL A 17 -2.14 6.44 2.92
CA VAL A 17 -3.56 6.49 3.32
C VAL A 17 -3.84 7.72 4.17
N GLY A 18 -3.06 7.94 5.24
CA GLY A 18 -3.30 9.07 6.13
C GLY A 18 -3.06 10.43 5.47
N THR A 19 -2.01 10.55 4.62
CA THR A 19 -1.71 11.80 3.93
C THR A 19 -2.72 12.12 2.83
N SER A 20 -3.20 11.12 2.10
CA SER A 20 -4.29 11.31 1.12
C SER A 20 -5.64 11.61 1.79
N ALA A 21 -5.93 10.97 2.95
CA ALA A 21 -7.11 11.31 3.75
C ALA A 21 -7.04 12.74 4.26
N ALA A 22 -5.87 13.18 4.76
CA ALA A 22 -5.68 14.56 5.20
C ALA A 22 -5.96 15.58 4.08
N LEU A 23 -5.44 15.32 2.87
CA LEU A 23 -5.70 16.17 1.70
C LEU A 23 -7.19 16.18 1.34
N ALA A 24 -7.83 15.01 1.27
CA ALA A 24 -9.24 14.90 0.92
C ALA A 24 -10.13 15.63 1.93
N LEU A 25 -9.90 15.45 3.23
CA LEU A 25 -10.63 16.13 4.30
C LEU A 25 -10.43 17.64 4.27
N ARG A 26 -9.21 18.12 4.02
CA ARG A 26 -8.95 19.57 3.87
C ARG A 26 -9.70 20.16 2.67
N ARG A 27 -9.79 19.45 1.56
CA ARG A 27 -10.58 19.86 0.39
C ARG A 27 -12.08 19.90 0.68
N MET A 28 -12.56 19.13 1.65
CA MET A 28 -13.96 19.13 2.14
C MET A 28 -14.19 20.18 3.24
N GLY A 29 -13.14 20.92 3.68
CA GLY A 29 -13.26 22.01 4.64
C GLY A 29 -13.05 21.61 6.11
N PHE A 30 -12.75 20.35 6.42
CA PHE A 30 -12.46 19.90 7.80
C PHE A 30 -11.10 20.42 8.27
N SER A 31 -10.99 20.79 9.55
CA SER A 31 -9.71 21.00 10.21
C SER A 31 -9.08 19.64 10.53
N VAL A 32 -7.79 19.46 10.17
CA VAL A 32 -7.10 18.17 10.26
C VAL A 32 -5.78 18.33 10.99
N THR A 33 -5.53 17.47 11.98
CA THR A 33 -4.21 17.26 12.58
C THR A 33 -3.77 15.81 12.32
N LEU A 34 -2.62 15.63 11.65
CA LEU A 34 -2.02 14.32 11.41
C LEU A 34 -0.78 14.14 12.26
N LEU A 35 -0.72 13.03 12.99
CA LEU A 35 0.41 12.67 13.85
C LEU A 35 1.17 11.49 13.21
N GLU A 36 2.45 11.73 12.85
CA GLU A 36 3.37 10.74 12.30
C GLU A 36 4.58 10.60 13.22
N ARG A 37 4.89 9.37 13.64
CA ARG A 37 5.99 9.12 14.57
C ARG A 37 7.38 9.36 13.99
N ASP A 38 7.51 9.26 12.65
CA ASP A 38 8.76 9.49 11.91
C ASP A 38 8.60 10.65 10.93
N ARG A 39 8.76 10.38 9.63
CA ARG A 39 8.46 11.29 8.52
C ARG A 39 7.37 10.69 7.64
N CYS A 40 6.55 11.54 7.06
CA CYS A 40 5.50 11.11 6.14
C CYS A 40 6.08 10.29 4.99
N GLY A 41 5.51 9.09 4.77
CA GLY A 41 5.95 8.16 3.75
C GLY A 41 7.23 7.39 4.05
N SER A 42 7.86 7.51 5.22
CA SER A 42 9.15 6.85 5.51
C SER A 42 9.06 5.35 5.73
N ARG A 43 7.87 4.81 6.03
CA ARG A 43 7.64 3.38 6.27
C ARG A 43 7.14 2.68 5.00
N SER A 44 6.25 1.69 5.11
CA SER A 44 5.76 0.85 3.99
C SER A 44 5.43 1.64 2.72
N SER A 45 4.86 2.84 2.88
CA SER A 45 4.46 3.70 1.75
C SER A 45 5.63 4.24 0.93
N GLY A 46 6.82 4.41 1.53
CA GLY A 46 8.00 4.94 0.82
C GLY A 46 9.08 3.91 0.53
N VAL A 47 8.98 2.69 1.11
CA VAL A 47 10.00 1.65 0.96
C VAL A 47 9.51 0.47 0.10
N ASN A 48 8.28 0.52 -0.41
CA ASN A 48 7.74 -0.51 -1.28
C ASN A 48 8.34 -0.45 -2.70
N TYR A 49 7.95 -1.42 -3.51
CA TYR A 49 8.38 -1.56 -4.90
C TYR A 49 7.94 -0.42 -5.83
N GLY A 50 6.80 0.22 -5.53
CA GLY A 50 6.22 1.28 -6.37
C GLY A 50 5.22 0.79 -7.41
N GLY A 51 4.73 -0.45 -7.32
CA GLY A 51 3.73 -0.96 -8.28
C GLY A 51 2.39 -0.27 -8.15
N VAL A 52 1.89 0.28 -9.26
CA VAL A 52 0.56 0.89 -9.39
C VAL A 52 -0.22 0.05 -10.38
N ARG A 53 -0.91 -0.97 -9.86
CA ARG A 53 -1.57 -1.97 -10.71
C ARG A 53 -2.92 -2.42 -10.18
N ARG A 54 -3.88 -2.60 -11.08
CA ARG A 54 -5.17 -3.27 -10.83
C ARG A 54 -5.04 -4.77 -11.03
N GLN A 55 -4.22 -5.20 -11.99
CA GLN A 55 -4.00 -6.60 -12.30
C GLN A 55 -3.54 -7.39 -11.08
N GLY A 56 -4.20 -8.53 -10.80
CA GLY A 56 -3.91 -9.40 -9.67
C GLY A 56 -4.49 -8.92 -8.33
N ARG A 57 -5.41 -7.95 -8.33
CA ARG A 57 -6.20 -7.62 -7.14
C ARG A 57 -7.37 -8.60 -7.01
N PRO A 58 -7.79 -8.96 -5.77
CA PRO A 58 -9.04 -9.68 -5.54
C PRO A 58 -10.25 -8.88 -6.04
N LEU A 59 -11.33 -9.58 -6.38
CA LEU A 59 -12.58 -8.93 -6.82
C LEU A 59 -13.12 -7.91 -5.82
N SER A 60 -13.02 -8.22 -4.52
CA SER A 60 -13.39 -7.33 -3.42
C SER A 60 -12.69 -5.97 -3.47
N GLN A 61 -11.42 -5.94 -3.91
CA GLN A 61 -10.60 -4.71 -3.97
C GLN A 61 -10.73 -3.96 -5.31
N MET A 62 -11.43 -4.49 -6.30
CA MET A 62 -11.44 -3.89 -7.65
C MET A 62 -12.06 -2.50 -7.68
N ALA A 63 -13.11 -2.25 -6.91
CA ALA A 63 -13.72 -0.91 -6.82
C ALA A 63 -12.75 0.13 -6.23
N LEU A 64 -12.04 -0.22 -5.15
CA LEU A 64 -10.97 0.63 -4.59
C LEU A 64 -9.83 0.82 -5.58
N SER A 65 -9.41 -0.25 -6.25
CA SER A 65 -8.34 -0.21 -7.26
C SER A 65 -8.70 0.67 -8.45
N GLN A 66 -9.96 0.66 -8.89
CA GLN A 66 -10.44 1.51 -9.99
C GLN A 66 -10.45 2.98 -9.55
N ARG A 67 -11.06 3.29 -8.39
CA ARG A 67 -11.06 4.65 -7.84
C ARG A 67 -9.62 5.19 -7.68
N ALA A 68 -8.72 4.36 -7.17
CA ALA A 68 -7.31 4.72 -7.05
C ALA A 68 -6.66 4.96 -8.43
N HIS A 69 -6.95 4.13 -9.44
CA HIS A 69 -6.43 4.30 -10.78
C HIS A 69 -6.78 5.67 -11.37
N ASP A 70 -8.00 6.15 -11.13
CA ASP A 70 -8.45 7.48 -11.56
C ASP A 70 -7.70 8.59 -10.81
N ILE A 71 -7.42 8.41 -9.51
CA ILE A 71 -6.61 9.34 -8.71
C ILE A 71 -5.16 9.37 -9.23
N TRP A 72 -4.56 8.21 -9.48
CA TRP A 72 -3.21 8.10 -10.02
C TRP A 72 -3.05 8.83 -11.37
N GLY A 73 -4.09 8.85 -12.19
CA GLY A 73 -4.12 9.59 -13.46
C GLY A 73 -4.09 11.11 -13.31
N ARG A 74 -4.36 11.65 -12.10
CA ARG A 74 -4.48 13.09 -11.83
C ARG A 74 -3.53 13.58 -10.75
N LEU A 75 -2.44 12.85 -10.48
CA LEU A 75 -1.48 13.24 -9.43
C LEU A 75 -0.94 14.67 -9.56
N PRO A 76 -0.52 15.15 -10.77
CA PRO A 76 -0.04 16.53 -10.90
C PRO A 76 -1.03 17.59 -10.42
N GLU A 77 -2.31 17.40 -10.69
CA GLU A 77 -3.39 18.30 -10.27
C GLU A 77 -3.67 18.22 -8.75
N LEU A 78 -3.43 17.04 -8.16
CA LEU A 78 -3.77 16.78 -6.77
C LEU A 78 -2.64 17.15 -5.81
N ILE A 79 -1.39 16.86 -6.19
CA ILE A 79 -0.22 16.94 -5.30
C ILE A 79 0.97 17.67 -5.93
N GLY A 80 0.78 18.35 -7.07
CA GLY A 80 1.80 19.18 -7.72
C GLY A 80 2.97 18.41 -8.36
N THR A 81 2.89 17.07 -8.44
CA THR A 81 3.91 16.21 -9.08
C THR A 81 3.27 14.94 -9.60
N ASP A 82 3.86 14.36 -10.66
CA ASP A 82 3.49 13.03 -11.15
C ASP A 82 4.03 11.88 -10.27
N GLY A 83 4.95 12.15 -9.34
CA GLY A 83 5.58 11.13 -8.50
C GLY A 83 6.38 10.10 -9.29
N GLU A 84 6.88 10.44 -10.47
CA GLU A 84 7.47 9.53 -11.46
C GLU A 84 6.50 8.38 -11.81
N TYR A 85 5.21 8.66 -11.88
CA TYR A 85 4.21 7.66 -12.28
C TYR A 85 4.24 7.42 -13.77
N LEU A 86 4.61 6.21 -14.14
CA LEU A 86 4.64 5.73 -15.51
C LEU A 86 3.53 4.70 -15.71
N ARG A 87 2.53 5.05 -16.51
CA ARG A 87 1.47 4.15 -16.97
C ARG A 87 1.98 3.37 -18.20
N SER A 88 2.97 2.50 -17.96
CA SER A 88 3.75 1.81 -18.99
C SER A 88 3.35 0.33 -19.15
N GLY A 89 2.33 -0.08 -18.44
CA GLY A 89 1.86 -1.46 -18.39
C GLY A 89 2.45 -2.28 -17.25
N HIS A 90 1.73 -3.36 -16.93
CA HIS A 90 2.19 -4.40 -16.01
C HIS A 90 2.09 -5.75 -16.70
N LEU A 91 3.22 -6.46 -16.77
CA LEU A 91 3.32 -7.81 -17.33
C LEU A 91 3.40 -8.83 -16.19
N LYS A 92 2.43 -9.73 -16.13
CA LYS A 92 2.41 -10.83 -15.16
C LYS A 92 2.75 -12.12 -15.88
N ILE A 93 3.88 -12.73 -15.54
CA ILE A 93 4.46 -13.89 -16.21
C ILE A 93 3.92 -15.19 -15.62
N ALA A 94 3.57 -16.13 -16.49
CA ALA A 94 3.34 -17.53 -16.21
C ALA A 94 4.64 -18.32 -16.42
N ARG A 95 4.99 -19.18 -15.46
CA ARG A 95 6.19 -20.05 -15.48
C ARG A 95 5.82 -21.51 -15.68
N SER A 96 4.52 -21.81 -15.70
CA SER A 96 3.93 -23.12 -15.95
C SER A 96 2.57 -22.97 -16.64
N GLU A 97 2.06 -24.07 -17.20
CA GLU A 97 0.70 -24.13 -17.76
C GLU A 97 -0.38 -23.84 -16.69
N ALA A 98 -0.14 -24.27 -15.45
CA ALA A 98 -1.05 -23.97 -14.33
C ALA A 98 -1.10 -22.45 -14.03
N ASP A 99 0.05 -21.77 -14.07
CA ASP A 99 0.10 -20.30 -13.94
C ASP A 99 -0.68 -19.63 -15.08
N LEU A 100 -0.54 -20.13 -16.32
CA LEU A 100 -1.21 -19.56 -17.48
C LEU A 100 -2.73 -19.71 -17.34
N ALA A 101 -3.19 -20.90 -16.97
CA ALA A 101 -4.61 -21.17 -16.71
C ALA A 101 -5.16 -20.26 -15.59
N SER A 102 -4.37 -20.01 -14.54
CA SER A 102 -4.73 -19.06 -13.46
C SER A 102 -4.90 -17.64 -13.99
N LEU A 103 -3.99 -17.17 -14.86
CA LEU A 103 -4.08 -15.84 -15.47
C LEU A 103 -5.29 -15.72 -16.41
N GLU A 104 -5.61 -16.75 -17.17
CA GLU A 104 -6.81 -16.79 -18.03
C GLU A 104 -8.09 -16.74 -17.20
N ALA A 105 -8.17 -17.54 -16.15
CA ALA A 105 -9.29 -17.53 -15.22
C ALA A 105 -9.43 -16.18 -14.51
N TYR A 106 -8.31 -15.52 -14.17
CA TYR A 106 -8.31 -14.16 -13.62
C TYR A 106 -8.87 -13.15 -14.64
N ARG A 107 -8.41 -13.18 -15.88
CA ARG A 107 -8.92 -12.32 -16.96
C ARG A 107 -10.42 -12.44 -17.11
N GLU A 108 -10.93 -13.68 -17.16
CA GLU A 108 -12.35 -13.94 -17.35
C GLU A 108 -13.19 -13.41 -16.19
N ARG A 109 -12.80 -13.69 -14.94
CA ARG A 109 -13.50 -13.18 -13.75
C ARG A 109 -13.53 -11.66 -13.66
N ASN A 110 -12.54 -10.98 -14.24
CA ASN A 110 -12.38 -9.52 -14.16
C ASN A 110 -12.75 -8.79 -15.45
N ARG A 111 -13.37 -9.46 -16.42
CA ARG A 111 -13.74 -8.90 -17.74
C ARG A 111 -14.55 -7.59 -17.61
N GLY A 112 -15.46 -7.52 -16.64
CA GLY A 112 -16.35 -6.38 -16.42
C GLY A 112 -15.67 -5.09 -15.91
N PHE A 113 -14.39 -5.17 -15.47
CA PHE A 113 -13.68 -4.00 -14.94
C PHE A 113 -12.87 -3.21 -15.98
N GLY A 114 -12.94 -3.57 -17.25
CA GLY A 114 -12.33 -2.77 -18.33
C GLY A 114 -10.80 -2.61 -18.24
N MET A 115 -10.09 -3.59 -17.66
CA MET A 115 -8.62 -3.51 -17.51
C MET A 115 -7.84 -3.71 -18.80
N GLY A 116 -8.48 -4.15 -19.90
CA GLY A 116 -7.81 -4.40 -21.17
C GLY A 116 -6.76 -5.52 -21.11
N LEU A 117 -6.97 -6.55 -20.24
CA LEU A 117 -6.01 -7.63 -20.07
C LEU A 117 -5.79 -8.42 -21.37
N GLN A 118 -4.54 -8.50 -21.79
CA GLN A 118 -4.10 -9.22 -22.99
C GLN A 118 -3.31 -10.45 -22.56
N MET A 119 -3.78 -11.63 -22.95
CA MET A 119 -3.01 -12.87 -22.77
C MET A 119 -1.94 -12.95 -23.86
N LEU A 120 -0.73 -13.32 -23.48
CA LEU A 120 0.44 -13.42 -24.35
C LEU A 120 0.99 -14.84 -24.30
N SER A 121 1.13 -15.45 -25.47
CA SER A 121 1.80 -16.74 -25.63
C SER A 121 3.33 -16.63 -25.45
N ALA A 122 4.00 -17.76 -25.24
CA ALA A 122 5.47 -17.79 -25.19
C ALA A 122 6.13 -17.20 -26.45
N ALA A 123 5.53 -17.40 -27.63
CA ALA A 123 6.03 -16.84 -28.88
C ALA A 123 5.93 -15.29 -28.89
N GLN A 124 4.80 -14.77 -28.45
CA GLN A 124 4.60 -13.31 -28.34
C GLN A 124 5.50 -12.70 -27.26
N LEU A 125 5.73 -13.37 -26.14
CA LEU A 125 6.67 -12.90 -25.12
C LEU A 125 8.08 -12.81 -25.68
N ARG A 126 8.56 -13.82 -26.42
CA ARG A 126 9.88 -13.79 -27.07
C ARG A 126 10.00 -12.67 -28.12
N LEU A 127 8.92 -12.39 -28.83
CA LEU A 127 8.89 -11.34 -29.85
C LEU A 127 8.90 -9.93 -29.24
N TYR A 128 8.03 -9.69 -28.25
CA TYR A 128 7.82 -8.35 -27.71
C TYR A 128 8.78 -8.01 -26.56
N TYR A 129 9.24 -9.04 -25.83
CA TYR A 129 10.08 -8.89 -24.64
C TYR A 129 11.30 -9.82 -24.70
N PRO A 130 12.20 -9.64 -25.68
CA PRO A 130 13.36 -10.54 -25.92
C PRO A 130 14.36 -10.58 -24.75
N TRP A 131 14.22 -9.66 -23.80
CA TRP A 131 14.99 -9.63 -22.56
C TRP A 131 14.47 -10.61 -21.49
N LEU A 132 13.31 -11.26 -21.69
CA LEU A 132 12.80 -12.31 -20.80
C LEU A 132 13.55 -13.62 -20.97
N GLY A 133 13.84 -14.28 -19.86
CA GLY A 133 14.41 -15.63 -19.82
C GLY A 133 13.43 -16.71 -20.32
N ALA A 134 13.99 -17.85 -20.70
CA ALA A 134 13.28 -18.94 -21.34
C ALA A 134 12.18 -19.61 -20.44
N ARG A 135 12.19 -19.33 -19.13
CA ARG A 135 11.18 -19.88 -18.19
C ARG A 135 9.79 -19.24 -18.30
N ALA A 136 9.63 -18.19 -19.07
CA ALA A 136 8.34 -17.57 -19.33
C ALA A 136 7.58 -18.36 -20.40
N VAL A 137 6.52 -19.10 -19.98
CA VAL A 137 5.69 -19.91 -20.88
C VAL A 137 4.50 -19.14 -21.45
N GLY A 138 4.18 -17.99 -20.87
CA GLY A 138 3.11 -17.09 -21.27
C GLY A 138 2.98 -15.96 -20.26
N GLY A 139 1.94 -15.14 -20.40
CA GLY A 139 1.70 -14.07 -19.46
C GLY A 139 0.41 -13.30 -19.72
N SER A 140 0.13 -12.36 -18.85
CA SER A 140 -0.98 -11.41 -18.98
C SER A 140 -0.46 -9.99 -18.88
N PHE A 141 -0.80 -9.15 -19.85
CA PHE A 141 -0.41 -7.75 -19.88
C PHE A 141 -1.61 -6.83 -19.63
N CYS A 142 -1.45 -5.91 -18.68
CA CYS A 142 -2.42 -4.86 -18.40
C CYS A 142 -1.82 -3.51 -18.85
N PRO A 143 -2.30 -2.89 -19.94
CA PRO A 143 -1.65 -1.72 -20.53
C PRO A 143 -1.74 -0.46 -19.65
N GLU A 144 -2.83 -0.33 -18.89
CA GLU A 144 -3.11 0.85 -18.07
C GLU A 144 -2.51 0.80 -16.66
N ASP A 145 -1.90 -0.30 -16.28
CA ASP A 145 -1.14 -0.43 -15.04
C ASP A 145 0.28 0.15 -15.19
N GLY A 146 1.00 0.30 -14.10
CA GLY A 146 2.35 0.85 -14.16
C GLY A 146 3.05 0.86 -12.82
N HIS A 147 3.89 1.86 -12.64
CA HIS A 147 4.65 2.05 -11.40
C HIS A 147 4.96 3.53 -11.14
N ALA A 148 5.27 3.86 -9.89
CA ALA A 148 5.65 5.19 -9.46
C ALA A 148 6.85 5.14 -8.50
N ASN A 149 7.38 6.29 -8.13
CA ASN A 149 8.39 6.39 -7.09
C ASN A 149 7.72 6.56 -5.71
N PRO A 150 7.71 5.54 -4.85
CA PRO A 150 7.01 5.60 -3.58
C PRO A 150 7.59 6.66 -2.62
N ARG A 151 8.86 7.03 -2.79
CA ARG A 151 9.52 8.07 -1.98
C ARG A 151 9.06 9.49 -2.31
N LEU A 152 8.43 9.70 -3.45
CA LEU A 152 7.92 11.00 -3.88
C LEU A 152 6.45 11.18 -3.55
N VAL A 153 5.64 10.13 -3.73
CA VAL A 153 4.17 10.25 -3.73
C VAL A 153 3.61 10.55 -2.34
N SER A 154 3.92 9.74 -1.31
CA SER A 154 3.36 9.96 0.03
C SER A 154 3.79 11.31 0.65
N PRO A 155 5.07 11.73 0.55
CA PRO A 155 5.47 13.08 0.98
C PRO A 155 4.80 14.20 0.18
N ALA A 156 4.49 13.98 -1.11
CA ALA A 156 3.80 14.97 -1.91
C ALA A 156 2.33 15.14 -1.47
N PHE A 157 1.62 14.06 -1.15
CA PHE A 157 0.30 14.15 -0.53
C PHE A 157 0.35 14.94 0.79
N ALA A 158 1.37 14.71 1.63
CA ALA A 158 1.54 15.46 2.88
C ALA A 158 1.74 16.95 2.63
N ARG A 159 2.62 17.32 1.69
CA ARG A 159 2.84 18.74 1.33
C ARG A 159 1.57 19.40 0.82
N ALA A 160 0.86 18.74 -0.12
CA ALA A 160 -0.40 19.27 -0.63
C ALA A 160 -1.46 19.44 0.48
N ALA A 161 -1.52 18.53 1.44
CA ALA A 161 -2.41 18.65 2.59
C ALA A 161 -2.01 19.85 3.48
N VAL A 162 -0.72 20.09 3.71
CA VAL A 162 -0.21 21.26 4.46
C VAL A 162 -0.53 22.57 3.71
N GLU A 163 -0.33 22.62 2.40
CA GLU A 163 -0.70 23.77 1.56
C GLU A 163 -2.20 24.09 1.63
N MET A 164 -3.03 23.05 1.82
CA MET A 164 -4.48 23.19 2.09
C MET A 164 -4.81 23.49 3.56
N GLY A 165 -3.79 23.65 4.43
CA GLY A 165 -3.94 24.02 5.83
C GLY A 165 -4.09 22.85 6.82
N ALA A 166 -3.65 21.63 6.49
CA ALA A 166 -3.52 20.56 7.46
C ALA A 166 -2.35 20.83 8.43
N ASP A 167 -2.54 20.52 9.71
CA ASP A 167 -1.47 20.50 10.71
C ASP A 167 -0.83 19.11 10.75
N ILE A 168 0.30 18.93 10.06
CA ILE A 168 1.03 17.67 10.03
C ILE A 168 2.21 17.72 10.99
N ARG A 169 2.20 16.84 11.98
CA ARG A 169 3.21 16.71 13.02
C ARG A 169 4.02 15.45 12.79
N GLU A 170 5.19 15.61 12.20
CA GLU A 170 6.21 14.57 12.12
C GLU A 170 6.98 14.45 13.44
N GLN A 171 7.62 13.31 13.69
CA GLN A 171 8.31 12.99 14.95
C GLN A 171 7.37 13.05 16.18
N ALA A 172 6.06 12.87 15.94
CA ALA A 172 5.01 12.93 16.95
C ALA A 172 4.34 11.55 17.11
N ARG A 173 5.01 10.66 17.84
CA ARG A 173 4.46 9.34 18.17
C ARG A 173 3.29 9.50 19.13
N VAL A 174 2.15 8.90 18.82
CA VAL A 174 1.01 8.80 19.74
C VAL A 174 1.29 7.73 20.78
N ASP A 175 1.42 8.14 22.04
CA ASP A 175 1.73 7.24 23.15
C ASP A 175 0.50 6.90 23.97
N ASN A 176 -0.50 7.79 24.00
CA ASN A 176 -1.76 7.58 24.69
C ASN A 176 -2.93 8.08 23.83
N MET A 177 -4.03 7.35 23.85
CA MET A 177 -5.25 7.69 23.13
C MET A 177 -6.48 7.09 23.81
N PHE A 178 -7.56 7.87 23.86
CA PHE A 178 -8.85 7.44 24.39
C PHE A 178 -9.98 8.34 23.89
N HIS A 179 -11.22 7.90 24.06
CA HIS A 179 -12.41 8.71 23.83
C HIS A 179 -13.02 9.07 25.20
N ASP A 180 -13.17 10.38 25.47
CA ASP A 180 -13.61 10.88 26.78
C ASP A 180 -15.16 10.95 26.94
N GLY A 181 -15.89 10.37 25.98
CA GLY A 181 -17.35 10.42 25.89
C GLY A 181 -17.86 11.50 24.94
N ARG A 182 -16.99 12.44 24.50
CA ARG A 182 -17.32 13.54 23.58
C ARG A 182 -16.36 13.64 22.41
N GLU A 183 -15.08 13.47 22.68
CA GLU A 183 -13.99 13.66 21.73
C GLU A 183 -12.88 12.62 21.91
N PHE A 184 -12.12 12.39 20.86
CA PHE A 184 -10.86 11.66 20.93
C PHE A 184 -9.77 12.56 21.50
N VAL A 185 -9.00 12.01 22.43
CA VAL A 185 -7.85 12.68 23.05
C VAL A 185 -6.60 11.85 22.74
N LEU A 186 -5.64 12.48 22.09
CA LEU A 186 -4.38 11.88 21.66
C LEU A 186 -3.22 12.64 22.30
N SER A 187 -2.20 11.94 22.80
CA SER A 187 -1.01 12.57 23.37
C SER A 187 0.27 12.04 22.72
N SER A 188 1.21 12.93 22.44
CA SER A 188 2.57 12.64 22.03
C SER A 188 3.53 13.14 23.09
N GLY A 189 4.00 12.23 23.94
CA GLY A 189 4.72 12.55 25.17
C GLY A 189 3.96 13.54 26.06
N THR A 190 4.69 14.42 26.70
CA THR A 190 4.13 15.54 27.49
C THR A 190 4.03 16.83 26.69
N ALA A 191 4.50 16.83 25.43
CA ALA A 191 4.66 18.05 24.65
C ALA A 191 3.41 18.42 23.86
N LEU A 192 2.64 17.46 23.36
CA LEU A 192 1.50 17.69 22.48
C LEU A 192 0.27 16.88 22.91
N GLN A 193 -0.88 17.54 22.95
CA GLN A 193 -2.20 16.90 23.08
C GLN A 193 -3.11 17.38 21.97
N VAL A 194 -3.80 16.45 21.30
CA VAL A 194 -4.77 16.71 20.22
C VAL A 194 -6.13 16.24 20.63
N ARG A 195 -7.16 17.06 20.44
CA ARG A 195 -8.57 16.73 20.63
C ARG A 195 -9.32 16.81 19.32
N SER A 196 -10.17 15.81 19.03
CA SER A 196 -10.91 15.78 17.77
C SER A 196 -12.24 15.04 17.89
N LYS A 197 -13.19 15.39 17.00
CA LYS A 197 -14.49 14.69 16.87
C LYS A 197 -14.34 13.33 16.21
N PHE A 198 -13.43 13.22 15.24
CA PHE A 198 -13.19 12.02 14.45
C PHE A 198 -11.73 11.60 14.58
N LEU A 199 -11.50 10.29 14.53
CA LEU A 199 -10.17 9.70 14.54
C LEU A 199 -10.02 8.74 13.36
N LEU A 200 -8.95 8.90 12.56
CA LEU A 200 -8.57 7.95 11.53
C LEU A 200 -7.34 7.15 11.97
N ASN A 201 -7.48 5.85 12.06
CA ASN A 201 -6.38 4.91 12.29
C ASN A 201 -5.76 4.48 10.95
N CYS A 202 -4.71 5.16 10.55
CA CYS A 202 -3.91 4.90 9.35
C CYS A 202 -2.50 4.43 9.70
N ALA A 203 -2.31 3.81 10.90
CA ALA A 203 -1.01 3.46 11.47
C ALA A 203 -0.34 2.22 10.83
N GLY A 204 -0.83 1.74 9.68
CA GLY A 204 -0.20 0.67 8.89
C GLY A 204 -0.01 -0.63 9.66
N ALA A 205 1.22 -1.13 9.74
CA ALA A 205 1.55 -2.37 10.46
C ALA A 205 1.39 -2.25 12.00
N TRP A 206 1.22 -1.05 12.53
CA TRP A 206 1.03 -0.77 13.97
C TRP A 206 -0.42 -0.44 14.33
N ALA A 207 -1.33 -0.48 13.37
CA ALA A 207 -2.72 -0.08 13.53
C ALA A 207 -3.51 -0.96 14.50
N CYS A 208 -3.09 -2.21 14.72
CA CYS A 208 -3.74 -3.10 15.68
C CYS A 208 -3.63 -2.59 17.12
N ALA A 209 -2.54 -1.94 17.51
CA ALA A 209 -2.41 -1.35 18.82
C ALA A 209 -3.41 -0.19 19.01
N VAL A 210 -3.62 0.61 17.96
CA VAL A 210 -4.64 1.67 17.96
C VAL A 210 -6.04 1.07 18.05
N ALA A 211 -6.37 0.06 17.25
CA ALA A 211 -7.68 -0.60 17.30
C ALA A 211 -7.94 -1.24 18.67
N ALA A 212 -6.94 -1.91 19.25
CA ALA A 212 -7.04 -2.54 20.56
C ALA A 212 -7.31 -1.54 21.70
N SER A 213 -6.79 -0.29 21.61
CA SER A 213 -7.08 0.77 22.58
C SER A 213 -8.57 1.16 22.61
N PHE A 214 -9.32 0.81 21.57
CA PHE A 214 -10.76 1.03 21.47
C PHE A 214 -11.57 -0.27 21.50
N GLY A 215 -10.98 -1.37 22.00
CA GLY A 215 -11.66 -2.65 22.20
C GLY A 215 -11.78 -3.54 20.97
N GLU A 216 -11.03 -3.26 19.88
CA GLU A 216 -11.07 -4.02 18.64
C GLU A 216 -9.78 -4.82 18.45
N ALA A 217 -9.82 -6.11 18.80
CA ALA A 217 -8.69 -7.02 18.55
C ALA A 217 -8.69 -7.52 17.11
N VAL A 218 -7.57 -7.34 16.41
CA VAL A 218 -7.41 -7.73 15.00
C VAL A 218 -6.17 -8.63 14.85
N PRO A 219 -6.29 -9.82 14.24
CA PRO A 219 -5.21 -10.79 14.14
C PRO A 219 -4.26 -10.48 12.96
N MET A 220 -3.66 -9.29 12.94
CA MET A 220 -2.72 -8.87 11.91
C MET A 220 -1.30 -9.32 12.25
N VAL A 221 -0.59 -9.85 11.28
CA VAL A 221 0.83 -10.20 11.38
C VAL A 221 1.68 -9.27 10.52
N SER A 222 2.92 -9.02 10.94
CA SER A 222 3.88 -8.25 10.18
C SER A 222 4.62 -9.13 9.18
N SER A 223 4.78 -8.62 7.96
CA SER A 223 5.59 -9.22 6.90
C SER A 223 6.68 -8.23 6.46
N HIS A 224 7.81 -8.72 6.00
CA HIS A 224 9.00 -7.90 5.74
C HIS A 224 9.53 -8.10 4.32
N PRO A 225 8.83 -7.61 3.27
CA PRO A 225 9.25 -7.77 1.88
C PRO A 225 10.67 -7.27 1.65
N VAL A 226 11.48 -8.08 0.96
CA VAL A 226 12.84 -7.75 0.57
C VAL A 226 12.85 -7.08 -0.80
N MET A 227 13.60 -6.01 -0.89
CA MET A 227 13.88 -5.31 -2.14
C MET A 227 15.38 -5.07 -2.29
N ALA A 228 15.81 -5.02 -3.54
CA ALA A 228 17.14 -4.62 -3.93
C ALA A 228 17.07 -3.64 -5.12
N VAL A 229 18.11 -2.85 -5.31
CA VAL A 229 18.26 -1.97 -6.45
C VAL A 229 19.65 -2.13 -7.05
N THR A 230 19.70 -2.19 -8.39
CA THR A 230 20.96 -2.27 -9.14
C THR A 230 21.59 -0.90 -9.34
N GLU A 231 22.83 -0.87 -9.77
CA GLU A 231 23.40 0.28 -10.47
C GLU A 231 22.55 0.66 -11.69
N PRO A 232 22.72 1.87 -12.27
CA PRO A 232 22.09 2.21 -13.54
C PRO A 232 22.57 1.28 -14.67
N LEU A 233 21.63 0.69 -15.38
CA LEU A 233 21.86 -0.18 -16.54
C LEU A 233 21.23 0.45 -17.79
N PRO A 234 21.68 0.11 -18.99
CA PRO A 234 20.97 0.48 -20.22
C PRO A 234 19.50 0.07 -20.13
N MET A 235 18.61 0.92 -20.65
CA MET A 235 17.17 0.66 -20.62
C MET A 235 16.85 -0.57 -21.48
N PHE A 236 16.23 -1.58 -20.88
CA PHE A 236 15.74 -2.77 -21.56
C PHE A 236 14.29 -3.11 -21.21
N MET A 237 13.79 -2.59 -20.08
CA MET A 237 12.45 -2.86 -19.58
C MET A 237 11.74 -1.54 -19.24
N ASN A 238 10.68 -1.23 -19.98
CA ASN A 238 9.89 0.00 -19.82
C ASN A 238 8.55 -0.21 -19.08
N LEU A 239 8.29 -1.40 -18.56
CA LEU A 239 7.07 -1.77 -17.86
C LEU A 239 7.38 -2.30 -16.46
N SER A 240 6.33 -2.49 -15.65
CA SER A 240 6.45 -3.23 -14.40
C SER A 240 6.17 -4.71 -14.61
N LEU A 241 6.88 -5.57 -13.91
CA LEU A 241 6.82 -7.01 -14.07
C LEU A 241 6.52 -7.70 -12.74
N GLY A 242 5.71 -8.74 -12.79
CA GLY A 242 5.48 -9.68 -11.71
C GLY A 242 5.34 -11.10 -12.25
N VAL A 243 5.26 -12.10 -11.37
CA VAL A 243 4.99 -13.49 -11.75
C VAL A 243 3.72 -13.99 -11.09
N GLU A 244 3.04 -14.91 -11.73
CA GLU A 244 1.91 -15.60 -11.11
C GLU A 244 2.39 -16.40 -9.89
N GLY A 245 1.60 -16.44 -8.83
CA GLY A 245 2.02 -17.02 -7.55
C GLY A 245 3.05 -16.19 -6.76
N GLY A 246 3.52 -15.04 -7.29
CA GLY A 246 4.47 -14.17 -6.60
C GLY A 246 5.91 -14.65 -6.64
N GLY A 247 6.74 -14.10 -5.74
CA GLY A 247 8.15 -14.47 -5.56
C GLY A 247 9.16 -13.68 -6.39
N ILE A 248 8.71 -12.93 -7.40
CA ILE A 248 9.53 -11.97 -8.15
C ILE A 248 8.63 -10.82 -8.61
N TYR A 249 9.14 -9.61 -8.50
CA TYR A 249 8.66 -8.42 -9.19
C TYR A 249 9.85 -7.52 -9.52
N ALA A 250 9.76 -6.83 -10.65
CA ALA A 250 10.82 -5.95 -11.13
C ALA A 250 10.29 -4.77 -11.92
N ARG A 251 10.99 -3.65 -11.86
CA ARG A 251 10.82 -2.50 -12.74
C ARG A 251 12.15 -1.81 -12.97
N GLN A 252 12.32 -1.16 -14.09
CA GLN A 252 13.47 -0.31 -14.34
C GLN A 252 13.03 1.16 -14.22
N ALA A 253 13.72 1.92 -13.39
CA ALA A 253 13.48 3.35 -13.23
C ALA A 253 14.03 4.13 -14.43
N PRO A 254 13.57 5.36 -14.73
CA PRO A 254 14.08 6.17 -15.85
C PRO A 254 15.59 6.41 -15.81
N ARG A 255 16.20 6.35 -14.63
CA ARG A 255 17.67 6.47 -14.46
C ARG A 255 18.44 5.19 -14.78
N GLY A 256 17.77 4.11 -15.19
CA GLY A 256 18.37 2.82 -15.51
C GLY A 256 18.44 1.82 -14.35
N ASN A 257 18.25 2.23 -13.11
CA ASN A 257 18.27 1.33 -11.96
C ASN A 257 17.10 0.34 -12.01
N CYS A 258 17.36 -0.95 -11.82
CA CYS A 258 16.31 -1.96 -11.65
C CYS A 258 15.99 -2.15 -10.16
N VAL A 259 14.73 -1.93 -9.79
CA VAL A 259 14.19 -2.26 -8.46
C VAL A 259 13.57 -3.64 -8.56
N ILE A 260 14.03 -4.57 -7.72
CA ILE A 260 13.61 -5.98 -7.69
C ILE A 260 13.20 -6.39 -6.29
N GLY A 261 12.30 -7.37 -6.18
CA GLY A 261 11.92 -7.94 -4.90
C GLY A 261 11.11 -9.23 -5.06
N GLY A 262 10.61 -9.79 -3.94
CA GLY A 262 9.78 -10.99 -3.97
C GLY A 262 10.14 -12.07 -2.96
N SER A 263 10.96 -11.77 -1.97
CA SER A 263 11.28 -12.62 -0.84
C SER A 263 10.94 -11.93 0.48
N GLN A 264 11.13 -12.62 1.60
CA GLN A 264 10.85 -12.10 2.94
C GLN A 264 12.14 -11.96 3.75
N GLY A 265 12.32 -10.81 4.39
CA GLY A 265 13.31 -10.53 5.38
C GLY A 265 12.82 -10.90 6.79
N TYR A 266 13.42 -10.27 7.78
CA TYR A 266 13.07 -10.49 9.19
C TYR A 266 13.00 -9.18 9.98
N ALA A 267 12.23 -9.18 11.06
CA ALA A 267 12.20 -8.08 12.01
C ALA A 267 13.50 -8.04 12.80
N LEU A 268 14.08 -6.85 12.95
CA LEU A 268 15.13 -6.59 13.95
C LEU A 268 14.50 -6.27 15.31
N ASP A 269 13.43 -5.52 15.27
CA ASP A 269 12.62 -5.11 16.40
C ASP A 269 11.20 -4.73 15.90
N ALA A 270 10.37 -4.19 16.77
CA ALA A 270 9.00 -3.79 16.45
C ALA A 270 8.90 -2.74 15.31
N ASP A 271 9.98 -2.03 15.03
CA ASP A 271 9.97 -0.88 14.13
C ASP A 271 10.86 -1.05 12.89
N ARG A 272 11.82 -1.97 12.91
CA ARG A 272 12.83 -2.12 11.87
C ARG A 272 12.89 -3.55 11.34
N ALA A 273 13.12 -3.68 10.03
CA ALA A 273 13.31 -4.94 9.35
C ALA A 273 14.57 -4.92 8.47
N ARG A 274 15.11 -6.10 8.19
CA ARG A 274 16.27 -6.28 7.30
C ARG A 274 16.06 -7.44 6.34
N PRO A 275 16.67 -7.39 5.15
CA PRO A 275 16.87 -8.57 4.31
C PRO A 275 17.81 -9.55 5.01
N SER A 276 17.51 -10.84 4.98
CA SER A 276 18.53 -11.84 5.25
C SER A 276 19.39 -12.08 4.00
N ARG A 277 20.57 -12.66 4.18
CA ARG A 277 21.46 -13.02 3.07
C ARG A 277 20.79 -14.05 2.17
N GLU A 278 20.12 -15.03 2.76
CA GLU A 278 19.42 -16.12 2.07
C GLU A 278 18.24 -15.56 1.26
N ALA A 279 17.43 -14.67 1.85
CA ALA A 279 16.31 -14.04 1.18
C ALA A 279 16.75 -13.18 -0.01
N LEU A 280 17.87 -12.44 0.16
CA LEU A 280 18.43 -11.63 -0.93
C LEU A 280 18.98 -12.53 -2.04
N SER A 281 19.76 -13.58 -1.70
CA SER A 281 20.30 -14.55 -2.68
C SER A 281 19.17 -15.20 -3.47
N LEU A 282 18.10 -15.63 -2.81
CA LEU A 282 16.96 -16.28 -3.45
C LEU A 282 16.25 -15.35 -4.47
N VAL A 283 16.01 -14.09 -4.08
CA VAL A 283 15.36 -13.14 -5.00
C VAL A 283 16.25 -12.80 -6.18
N LEU A 284 17.57 -12.65 -5.97
CA LEU A 284 18.53 -12.37 -7.04
C LEU A 284 18.64 -13.55 -8.01
N GLN A 285 18.77 -14.77 -7.52
CA GLN A 285 18.82 -15.98 -8.34
C GLN A 285 17.56 -16.08 -9.24
N ARG A 286 16.37 -16.01 -8.63
CA ARG A 286 15.10 -16.07 -9.37
C ARG A 286 14.97 -14.94 -10.39
N THR A 287 15.48 -13.75 -10.03
CA THR A 287 15.42 -12.58 -10.92
C THR A 287 16.31 -12.79 -12.14
N VAL A 288 17.54 -13.28 -11.99
CA VAL A 288 18.47 -13.53 -13.11
C VAL A 288 17.96 -14.65 -14.04
N GLU A 289 17.25 -15.64 -13.50
CA GLU A 289 16.60 -16.67 -14.31
C GLU A 289 15.50 -16.08 -15.22
N LEU A 290 14.77 -15.09 -14.74
CA LEU A 290 13.69 -14.42 -15.48
C LEU A 290 14.18 -13.24 -16.30
N LEU A 291 15.20 -12.53 -15.84
CA LEU A 291 15.81 -11.34 -16.44
C LEU A 291 17.32 -11.54 -16.60
N PRO A 292 17.77 -12.33 -17.59
CA PRO A 292 19.20 -12.63 -17.78
C PRO A 292 20.08 -11.39 -17.94
N SER A 293 19.55 -10.28 -18.44
CA SER A 293 20.25 -8.99 -18.55
C SER A 293 20.77 -8.45 -17.22
N LEU A 294 20.22 -8.92 -16.08
CA LEU A 294 20.66 -8.51 -14.76
C LEU A 294 21.82 -9.36 -14.20
N ARG A 295 22.30 -10.37 -14.93
CA ARG A 295 23.34 -11.32 -14.42
C ARG A 295 24.61 -10.62 -13.97
N HIS A 296 25.03 -9.56 -14.64
CA HIS A 296 26.25 -8.83 -14.37
C HIS A 296 26.03 -7.47 -13.69
N GLY A 297 24.77 -7.14 -13.36
CA GLY A 297 24.45 -5.88 -12.68
C GLY A 297 24.83 -5.93 -11.20
N HIS A 298 25.43 -4.85 -10.69
CA HIS A 298 25.79 -4.73 -9.28
C HIS A 298 24.61 -4.25 -8.44
N ILE A 299 24.38 -4.90 -7.30
CA ILE A 299 23.41 -4.43 -6.32
C ILE A 299 24.06 -3.33 -5.49
N ILE A 300 23.50 -2.12 -5.56
CA ILE A 300 24.01 -0.96 -4.81
C ILE A 300 23.30 -0.76 -3.47
N ARG A 301 22.10 -1.34 -3.30
CA ARG A 301 21.36 -1.29 -2.03
C ARG A 301 20.34 -2.42 -1.95
N SER A 302 20.16 -2.95 -0.72
CA SER A 302 19.02 -3.79 -0.36
C SER A 302 18.33 -3.25 0.90
N TRP A 303 17.02 -3.49 1.04
CA TRP A 303 16.24 -3.06 2.19
C TRP A 303 15.02 -3.95 2.38
N SER A 304 14.38 -3.83 3.55
CA SER A 304 13.11 -4.46 3.85
C SER A 304 12.19 -3.44 4.50
N GLY A 305 10.88 -3.54 4.21
CA GLY A 305 9.84 -2.78 4.87
C GLY A 305 9.12 -3.63 5.93
N THR A 306 8.12 -3.03 6.58
CA THR A 306 7.20 -3.76 7.46
C THR A 306 5.78 -3.51 6.99
N GLU A 307 5.07 -4.54 6.59
CA GLU A 307 3.70 -4.50 6.08
C GLU A 307 2.77 -5.32 6.98
N GLY A 308 1.54 -4.85 7.19
CA GLY A 308 0.52 -5.58 7.93
C GLY A 308 -0.27 -6.53 7.02
N TYR A 309 -0.40 -7.78 7.45
CA TYR A 309 -1.14 -8.85 6.77
C TYR A 309 -2.21 -9.42 7.68
N LEU A 310 -3.43 -9.40 7.21
CA LEU A 310 -4.57 -10.05 7.85
C LEU A 310 -4.74 -11.49 7.32
N PRO A 311 -5.36 -12.41 8.06
CA PRO A 311 -5.47 -13.82 7.66
C PRO A 311 -6.12 -14.02 6.29
N ASP A 312 -7.14 -13.21 5.97
CA ASP A 312 -7.86 -13.21 4.71
C ASP A 312 -7.20 -12.36 3.62
N ARG A 313 -6.10 -11.66 3.94
CA ARG A 313 -5.38 -10.72 3.08
C ARG A 313 -6.20 -9.53 2.56
N GLU A 314 -7.40 -9.32 3.11
CA GLU A 314 -8.23 -8.16 2.84
C GLU A 314 -7.93 -7.04 3.86
N PRO A 315 -7.89 -5.76 3.47
CA PRO A 315 -7.65 -4.67 4.41
C PRO A 315 -8.81 -4.49 5.40
N VAL A 316 -8.57 -3.75 6.47
CA VAL A 316 -9.64 -3.12 7.23
C VAL A 316 -9.82 -1.70 6.70
N VAL A 317 -11.01 -1.39 6.18
CA VAL A 317 -11.41 -0.06 5.72
C VAL A 317 -12.85 0.20 6.13
N GLY A 318 -13.07 1.24 6.93
CA GLY A 318 -14.41 1.61 7.36
C GLY A 318 -14.52 2.02 8.82
N PRO A 319 -15.75 2.17 9.33
CA PRO A 319 -15.98 2.58 10.72
C PRO A 319 -15.57 1.49 11.71
N SER A 320 -15.17 1.92 12.90
CA SER A 320 -15.06 1.07 14.08
C SER A 320 -16.40 0.42 14.42
N SER A 321 -16.37 -0.80 14.94
CA SER A 321 -17.54 -1.51 15.42
C SER A 321 -17.89 -1.18 16.88
N THR A 322 -16.99 -0.52 17.60
CA THR A 322 -17.10 -0.23 19.03
C THR A 322 -17.22 1.26 19.35
N THR A 323 -16.57 2.11 18.56
CA THR A 323 -16.41 3.53 18.89
C THR A 323 -16.87 4.43 17.75
N PRO A 324 -18.02 5.10 17.87
CA PRO A 324 -18.51 6.06 16.88
C PRO A 324 -17.49 7.17 16.62
N GLY A 325 -17.30 7.54 15.34
CA GLY A 325 -16.33 8.56 14.94
C GLY A 325 -14.89 8.06 14.75
N LEU A 326 -14.59 6.79 15.09
CA LEU A 326 -13.34 6.12 14.76
C LEU A 326 -13.48 5.40 13.42
N PHE A 327 -12.49 5.59 12.52
CA PHE A 327 -12.43 4.91 11.23
C PHE A 327 -11.05 4.29 11.03
N HIS A 328 -10.97 3.20 10.28
CA HIS A 328 -9.78 2.41 10.05
C HIS A 328 -9.40 2.36 8.57
N GLY A 329 -8.08 2.38 8.30
CA GLY A 329 -7.50 2.17 6.98
C GLY A 329 -6.14 1.49 7.09
N PHE A 330 -6.10 0.13 7.23
CA PHE A 330 -4.86 -0.61 7.45
C PHE A 330 -4.92 -2.07 6.95
N GLY A 331 -3.78 -2.79 7.02
CA GLY A 331 -3.74 -4.23 6.74
C GLY A 331 -3.77 -4.61 5.26
N PHE A 332 -3.13 -3.85 4.40
CA PHE A 332 -3.28 -3.91 2.93
C PHE A 332 -2.55 -5.06 2.23
N ALA A 333 -1.76 -5.87 2.91
CA ALA A 333 -1.11 -7.07 2.36
C ALA A 333 -0.40 -6.83 1.00
N GLY A 334 0.37 -5.74 0.87
CA GLY A 334 1.08 -5.35 -0.35
C GLY A 334 0.25 -4.56 -1.38
N ALA A 335 -1.05 -4.30 -1.11
CA ALA A 335 -1.90 -3.50 -2.00
C ALA A 335 -1.85 -1.99 -1.72
N GLY A 336 -1.43 -1.61 -0.50
CA GLY A 336 -1.66 -0.28 0.07
C GLY A 336 -1.10 0.90 -0.71
N PHE A 337 0.00 0.73 -1.44
CA PHE A 337 0.54 1.83 -2.23
C PHE A 337 -0.40 2.24 -3.35
N GLN A 338 -0.90 1.27 -4.11
CA GLN A 338 -1.81 1.56 -5.24
C GLN A 338 -3.19 2.01 -4.76
N ILE A 339 -3.82 1.30 -3.80
CA ILE A 339 -5.20 1.62 -3.37
C ILE A 339 -5.27 2.71 -2.30
N GLY A 340 -4.15 3.06 -1.67
CA GLY A 340 -4.09 4.00 -0.55
C GLY A 340 -4.74 5.35 -0.79
N PRO A 341 -4.51 6.02 -1.94
CA PRO A 341 -5.19 7.28 -2.24
C PRO A 341 -6.72 7.17 -2.24
N ALA A 342 -7.27 6.09 -2.81
CA ALA A 342 -8.71 5.84 -2.80
C ALA A 342 -9.24 5.53 -1.39
N VAL A 343 -8.47 4.79 -0.58
CA VAL A 343 -8.83 4.55 0.83
C VAL A 343 -8.87 5.86 1.59
N GLY A 344 -7.92 6.76 1.36
CA GLY A 344 -7.92 8.10 1.98
C GLY A 344 -9.20 8.90 1.64
N GLU A 345 -9.62 8.90 0.37
CA GLU A 345 -10.88 9.54 -0.02
C GLU A 345 -12.11 8.83 0.58
N VAL A 346 -12.12 7.49 0.62
CA VAL A 346 -13.20 6.70 1.25
C VAL A 346 -13.35 7.07 2.73
N LEU A 347 -12.24 7.20 3.46
CA LEU A 347 -12.29 7.62 4.87
C LEU A 347 -12.83 9.05 5.00
N ALA A 348 -12.48 9.95 4.08
CA ALA A 348 -13.02 11.30 4.06
C ALA A 348 -14.53 11.33 3.74
N ASP A 349 -15.01 10.50 2.78
CA ASP A 349 -16.44 10.33 2.52
C ASP A 349 -17.19 9.89 3.78
N LEU A 350 -16.65 8.90 4.50
CA LEU A 350 -17.25 8.38 5.74
C LEU A 350 -17.33 9.43 6.84
N VAL A 351 -16.31 10.26 7.00
CA VAL A 351 -16.33 11.39 7.94
C VAL A 351 -17.39 12.41 7.56
N GLN A 352 -17.51 12.75 6.27
CA GLN A 352 -18.40 13.80 5.80
C GLN A 352 -19.87 13.37 5.75
N GLN A 353 -20.14 12.14 5.27
CA GLN A 353 -21.51 11.70 4.91
C GLN A 353 -21.95 10.42 5.65
N GLY A 354 -21.05 9.78 6.44
CA GLY A 354 -21.33 8.49 7.07
C GLY A 354 -21.37 7.32 6.09
N SER A 355 -21.17 7.56 4.78
CA SER A 355 -21.21 6.54 3.72
C SER A 355 -20.25 6.89 2.59
N THR A 356 -19.96 5.92 1.72
CA THR A 356 -19.14 6.09 0.53
C THR A 356 -19.75 5.34 -0.65
N PRO A 357 -19.64 5.85 -1.89
CA PRO A 357 -20.11 5.13 -3.08
C PRO A 357 -19.24 3.90 -3.41
N THR A 358 -18.05 3.80 -2.83
CA THR A 358 -17.14 2.65 -3.04
C THR A 358 -17.55 1.48 -2.14
N PRO A 359 -17.83 0.27 -2.67
CA PRO A 359 -18.16 -0.89 -1.85
C PRO A 359 -17.01 -1.26 -0.89
N ILE A 360 -17.27 -1.21 0.42
CA ILE A 360 -16.29 -1.51 1.48
C ILE A 360 -16.78 -2.55 2.48
N ALA A 361 -17.97 -3.13 2.31
CA ALA A 361 -18.55 -4.06 3.26
C ALA A 361 -17.64 -5.27 3.57
N ALA A 362 -16.89 -5.77 2.57
CA ALA A 362 -15.94 -6.86 2.74
C ALA A 362 -14.75 -6.49 3.66
N PHE A 363 -14.52 -5.20 3.90
CA PHE A 363 -13.36 -4.69 4.65
C PHE A 363 -13.71 -4.28 6.09
N SER A 364 -14.95 -4.54 6.53
CA SER A 364 -15.40 -4.22 7.88
C SER A 364 -14.52 -4.90 8.93
N ILE A 365 -14.10 -4.16 9.97
CA ILE A 365 -13.36 -4.71 11.11
C ILE A 365 -14.20 -5.74 11.89
N ALA A 366 -15.52 -5.62 11.88
CA ALA A 366 -16.44 -6.52 12.57
C ALA A 366 -16.33 -7.98 12.12
N ARG A 367 -15.73 -8.27 10.93
CA ARG A 367 -15.48 -9.64 10.50
C ARG A 367 -14.51 -10.42 11.39
N PHE A 368 -13.73 -9.72 12.23
CA PHE A 368 -12.84 -10.33 13.21
C PHE A 368 -13.46 -10.46 14.61
N THR A 369 -14.49 -9.70 14.95
CA THR A 369 -15.13 -9.75 16.27
C THR A 369 -15.94 -11.02 16.50
N GLN A 370 -16.38 -11.69 15.42
CA GLN A 370 -17.12 -12.96 15.49
C GLN A 370 -16.22 -14.19 15.76
N VAL A 371 -14.91 -14.05 15.71
CA VAL A 371 -13.95 -15.16 15.91
C VAL A 371 -13.54 -15.31 17.40
N ALA A 372 -13.91 -14.38 18.27
CA ALA A 372 -13.47 -14.33 19.66
C ALA A 372 -14.25 -15.24 20.64
N ASN A 373 -15.11 -16.16 20.16
CA ASN A 373 -15.73 -17.19 21.00
C ASN A 373 -15.50 -18.61 20.44
N PRO A 374 -14.33 -19.23 20.65
CA PRO A 374 -14.28 -20.69 20.61
C PRO A 374 -14.99 -21.19 21.87
N VAL A 375 -16.25 -21.65 21.73
CA VAL A 375 -16.90 -22.45 22.74
C VAL A 375 -16.05 -23.72 22.90
N PHE A 376 -15.20 -23.73 23.92
CA PHE A 376 -14.62 -24.98 24.43
C PHE A 376 -15.77 -25.83 24.95
N ARG A 377 -16.31 -26.70 24.08
CA ARG A 377 -17.10 -27.85 24.57
C ARG A 377 -16.09 -28.80 25.22
N ARG A 378 -16.28 -28.98 26.55
CA ARG A 378 -15.64 -30.02 27.34
C ARG A 378 -16.12 -31.42 26.89
#